data_46ee95dabd188ced4d08c8f568319e8d
#
_entry.id   46ee95dabd188ced4d08c8f568319e8d
#
_cell.length_a   1.000
_cell.length_b   1.000
_cell.length_c   1.000
_cell.angle_alpha   90.00
_cell.angle_beta   90.00
_cell.angle_gamma   90.00
#
_symmetry.space_group_name_H-M   'P 1'
#
loop_
_entity.id
_entity.type
_entity.pdbx_description
1 polymer ?
#
loop_
_entity_poly.entity_id
_entity_poly.type
_entity_poly.pdbx_seq_one_letter_code
_entity_poly.pdbx_strand_id
1 'polypeptide(L)'
;MMSSSKCRFLFKNGLVPKLGEYPSVTTLLEAHQGAYTTTRTHSGGSLLLFWERHMSRLSDSLKILLNSNPELLFNSETCRVPFSLVSTKPTMWDSLVQSLVDDSMKKALPLVLDKRTSGEELAITCLVSGHVDSLEELEEKFSTAFDVYVHVGSYVPPLFGIHENAAHLAVVGRGRRVANAKYSDWVRSCSDGRQRKQLEKLRPPSVNELLLSNNGDQILEGCLTNFFVVCHKDVNGDNHKSTVSIELQTAPIRDGVLPGVVRQVILDICSRNKIPVREIAPAWSERETWSEAFITSSLRLLQHVEVIQAPSSWGSLDTQTWTDVSWEEKRFENAPGRITAFIQKEVMEMASTEGYPVSLFNDR
;
A
#
# COMPACT_ATOMS: atom_id res chain seq x y z
N MET A 1 20.43 1.98 -27.30
CA MET A 1 19.15 1.74 -26.61
C MET A 1 18.56 3.08 -26.21
N MET A 2 17.52 3.55 -26.88
CA MET A 2 16.85 4.81 -26.51
C MET A 2 16.17 4.63 -25.16
N SER A 3 16.57 5.42 -24.17
CA SER A 3 15.89 5.54 -22.90
C SER A 3 14.44 5.95 -23.17
N SER A 4 13.52 5.01 -23.03
CA SER A 4 12.08 5.35 -23.01
C SER A 4 11.88 6.36 -21.88
N SER A 5 11.66 7.62 -22.23
CA SER A 5 11.30 8.63 -21.25
C SER A 5 9.97 8.18 -20.62
N LYS A 6 10.04 7.72 -19.36
CA LYS A 6 8.84 7.32 -18.62
C LYS A 6 7.86 8.48 -18.62
N CYS A 7 6.75 8.33 -19.34
CA CYS A 7 5.72 9.33 -19.42
C CYS A 7 5.14 9.56 -18.03
N ARG A 8 5.15 10.81 -17.55
CA ARG A 8 4.57 11.20 -16.25
C ARG A 8 3.67 12.39 -16.44
N PHE A 9 2.60 12.43 -15.68
CA PHE A 9 1.64 13.53 -15.66
C PHE A 9 1.25 13.83 -14.22
N LEU A 10 1.02 15.10 -13.93
CA LEU A 10 0.47 15.57 -12.68
C LEU A 10 -0.70 16.49 -12.97
N PHE A 11 -1.79 16.32 -12.24
CA PHE A 11 -2.97 17.17 -12.31
C PHE A 11 -3.31 17.64 -10.89
N LYS A 12 -3.74 18.89 -10.78
CA LYS A 12 -4.32 19.44 -9.54
C LYS A 12 -5.76 19.82 -9.84
N ASN A 13 -6.73 19.22 -9.17
CA ASN A 13 -8.17 19.43 -9.38
C ASN A 13 -8.58 19.23 -10.87
N GLY A 14 -7.95 18.25 -11.52
CA GLY A 14 -8.16 17.95 -12.95
C GLY A 14 -7.46 18.90 -13.92
N LEU A 15 -6.70 19.88 -13.46
CA LEU A 15 -5.97 20.83 -14.31
C LEU A 15 -4.47 20.49 -14.34
N VAL A 16 -3.87 20.61 -15.50
CA VAL A 16 -2.41 20.48 -15.65
C VAL A 16 -1.74 21.72 -15.01
N PRO A 17 -0.85 21.55 -14.03
CA PRO A 17 -0.10 22.67 -13.49
C PRO A 17 0.71 23.36 -14.60
N LYS A 18 0.74 24.68 -14.58
CA LYS A 18 1.54 25.47 -15.53
C LYS A 18 3.02 25.25 -15.21
N LEU A 19 3.78 24.66 -16.15
CA LEU A 19 5.24 24.56 -16.20
C LEU A 19 5.94 23.40 -15.42
N GLY A 20 6.83 22.73 -16.13
CA GLY A 20 7.95 21.97 -15.61
C GLY A 20 7.90 20.47 -15.86
N GLU A 21 8.99 19.83 -15.55
CA GLU A 21 9.08 18.38 -15.48
C GLU A 21 8.09 17.86 -14.41
N TYR A 22 7.30 16.87 -14.76
CA TYR A 22 6.38 16.26 -13.81
C TYR A 22 7.16 15.51 -12.72
N PRO A 23 6.94 15.81 -11.44
CA PRO A 23 7.68 15.22 -10.33
C PRO A 23 7.44 13.71 -10.25
N SER A 24 8.32 13.01 -9.53
CA SER A 24 8.05 11.63 -9.13
C SER A 24 6.90 11.57 -8.11
N VAL A 25 6.25 10.40 -7.97
CA VAL A 25 5.24 10.19 -6.90
C VAL A 25 5.83 10.49 -5.52
N THR A 26 7.08 10.10 -5.28
CA THR A 26 7.76 10.39 -4.01
C THR A 26 7.88 11.89 -3.78
N THR A 27 8.33 12.65 -4.78
CA THR A 27 8.43 14.12 -4.70
C THR A 27 7.07 14.77 -4.46
N LEU A 28 6.00 14.30 -5.12
CA LEU A 28 4.64 14.77 -4.88
C LEU A 28 4.21 14.53 -3.43
N LEU A 29 4.39 13.31 -2.93
CA LEU A 29 3.99 12.94 -1.56
C LEU A 29 4.87 13.63 -0.50
N GLU A 30 6.13 13.95 -0.80
CA GLU A 30 7.00 14.75 0.05
C GLU A 30 6.57 16.21 0.10
N ALA A 31 6.08 16.77 -1.01
CA ALA A 31 5.67 18.16 -1.10
C ALA A 31 4.31 18.45 -0.46
N HIS A 32 3.38 17.48 -0.46
CA HIS A 32 2.00 17.69 -0.05
C HIS A 32 1.56 16.70 1.02
N GLN A 33 1.00 17.24 2.12
CA GLN A 33 0.36 16.44 3.16
C GLN A 33 -1.02 15.98 2.70
N GLY A 34 -1.45 14.82 3.20
CA GLY A 34 -2.80 14.33 2.92
C GLY A 34 -2.91 12.82 2.90
N ALA A 35 -4.13 12.35 2.73
CA ALA A 35 -4.40 10.94 2.48
C ALA A 35 -4.24 10.62 1.00
N TYR A 36 -3.70 9.44 0.67
CA TYR A 36 -3.51 9.06 -0.71
C TYR A 36 -3.85 7.60 -0.96
N THR A 37 -4.12 7.29 -2.21
CA THR A 37 -4.21 5.92 -2.68
C THR A 37 -3.41 5.75 -3.97
N THR A 38 -2.92 4.53 -4.21
CA THR A 38 -2.22 4.19 -5.45
C THR A 38 -2.80 2.91 -6.00
N THR A 39 -3.15 2.93 -7.27
CA THR A 39 -3.59 1.78 -8.06
C THR A 39 -2.86 1.76 -9.40
N ARG A 40 -3.18 0.81 -10.26
CA ARG A 40 -2.71 0.76 -11.63
C ARG A 40 -3.79 0.31 -12.58
N THR A 41 -3.58 0.56 -13.85
CA THR A 41 -4.40 -0.06 -14.89
C THR A 41 -4.04 -1.54 -15.05
N HIS A 42 -4.93 -2.25 -15.75
CA HIS A 42 -4.82 -3.65 -16.11
C HIS A 42 -5.45 -3.90 -17.49
N SER A 43 -5.15 -5.04 -18.11
CA SER A 43 -5.67 -5.43 -19.43
C SER A 43 -5.38 -4.38 -20.51
N GLY A 44 -4.10 -3.97 -20.60
CA GLY A 44 -3.66 -2.97 -21.57
C GLY A 44 -4.27 -1.57 -21.33
N GLY A 45 -4.52 -1.22 -20.06
CA GLY A 45 -5.04 0.08 -19.63
C GLY A 45 -6.55 0.26 -19.74
N SER A 46 -7.31 -0.83 -19.92
CA SER A 46 -8.78 -0.78 -20.04
C SER A 46 -9.51 -0.79 -18.71
N LEU A 47 -8.89 -1.34 -17.67
CA LEU A 47 -9.45 -1.48 -16.32
C LEU A 47 -8.56 -0.80 -15.29
N LEU A 48 -9.13 -0.22 -14.23
CA LEU A 48 -8.45 0.14 -12.99
C LEU A 48 -8.61 -0.99 -11.97
N LEU A 49 -7.52 -1.41 -11.33
CA LEU A 49 -7.56 -2.46 -10.31
C LEU A 49 -8.27 -1.97 -9.06
N PHE A 50 -9.33 -2.68 -8.66
CA PHE A 50 -10.02 -2.53 -7.36
C PHE A 50 -10.36 -1.08 -6.98
N TRP A 51 -10.80 -0.25 -7.95
CA TRP A 51 -10.99 1.19 -7.77
C TRP A 51 -11.93 1.52 -6.61
N GLU A 52 -13.05 0.84 -6.50
CA GLU A 52 -14.03 1.07 -5.42
C GLU A 52 -13.43 0.80 -4.03
N ARG A 53 -12.65 -0.28 -3.89
CA ARG A 53 -11.91 -0.57 -2.64
C ARG A 53 -10.85 0.50 -2.34
N HIS A 54 -10.22 1.06 -3.37
CA HIS A 54 -9.29 2.18 -3.22
C HIS A 54 -9.98 3.44 -2.73
N MET A 55 -11.17 3.75 -3.23
CA MET A 55 -11.95 4.91 -2.80
C MET A 55 -12.45 4.74 -1.37
N SER A 56 -12.97 3.58 -1.01
CA SER A 56 -13.36 3.28 0.38
C SER A 56 -12.19 3.48 1.36
N ARG A 57 -11.02 2.90 1.07
CA ARG A 57 -9.84 3.08 1.93
C ARG A 57 -9.35 4.53 1.98
N LEU A 58 -9.41 5.28 0.88
CA LEU A 58 -9.05 6.69 0.85
C LEU A 58 -9.98 7.52 1.74
N SER A 59 -11.28 7.26 1.65
CA SER A 59 -12.30 7.86 2.50
C SER A 59 -12.05 7.57 3.99
N ASP A 60 -11.78 6.31 4.34
CA ASP A 60 -11.46 5.94 5.72
C ASP A 60 -10.16 6.59 6.22
N SER A 61 -9.14 6.67 5.36
CA SER A 61 -7.89 7.36 5.70
C SER A 61 -8.13 8.84 6.00
N LEU A 62 -8.94 9.53 5.20
CA LEU A 62 -9.32 10.93 5.42
C LEU A 62 -10.08 11.08 6.74
N LYS A 63 -11.06 10.20 7.03
CA LYS A 63 -11.81 10.21 8.31
C LYS A 63 -10.87 10.06 9.51
N ILE A 64 -9.93 9.11 9.44
CA ILE A 64 -8.96 8.88 10.52
C ILE A 64 -8.10 10.12 10.75
N LEU A 65 -7.57 10.73 9.69
CA LEU A 65 -6.74 11.91 9.79
C LEU A 65 -7.54 13.10 10.33
N LEU A 66 -8.74 13.36 9.82
CA LEU A 66 -9.60 14.45 10.31
C LEU A 66 -9.91 14.34 11.79
N ASN A 67 -10.20 13.14 12.28
CA ASN A 67 -10.64 12.92 13.65
C ASN A 67 -9.47 12.86 14.65
N SER A 68 -8.31 12.40 14.25
CA SER A 68 -7.23 12.07 15.19
C SER A 68 -5.93 12.83 14.94
N ASN A 69 -5.66 13.24 13.70
CA ASN A 69 -4.41 13.86 13.29
C ASN A 69 -4.61 14.88 12.15
N PRO A 70 -5.43 15.92 12.35
CA PRO A 70 -5.75 16.90 11.29
C PRO A 70 -4.51 17.64 10.78
N GLU A 71 -3.46 17.75 11.59
CA GLU A 71 -2.17 18.33 11.21
C GLU A 71 -1.51 17.56 10.04
N LEU A 72 -1.80 16.26 9.89
CA LEU A 72 -1.30 15.43 8.78
C LEU A 72 -2.09 15.65 7.48
N LEU A 73 -3.17 16.42 7.53
CA LEU A 73 -4.02 16.71 6.38
C LEU A 73 -3.94 18.18 5.97
N PHE A 74 -3.91 19.12 6.93
CA PHE A 74 -4.01 20.56 6.68
C PHE A 74 -2.70 21.34 6.85
N ASN A 75 -1.59 20.69 7.15
CA ASN A 75 -0.29 21.33 7.37
C ASN A 75 -0.31 22.48 8.41
N SER A 76 -1.14 22.34 9.44
CA SER A 76 -1.28 23.32 10.50
C SER A 76 -1.54 22.64 11.84
N GLU A 77 -0.70 22.91 12.83
CA GLU A 77 -0.88 22.44 14.21
C GLU A 77 -2.07 23.09 14.92
N THR A 78 -2.50 24.24 14.44
CA THR A 78 -3.61 25.02 15.03
C THR A 78 -4.93 24.83 14.29
N CYS A 79 -4.97 23.94 13.31
CA CYS A 79 -6.16 23.70 12.50
C CYS A 79 -7.30 23.14 13.37
N ARG A 80 -8.37 23.93 13.52
CA ARG A 80 -9.63 23.46 14.11
C ARG A 80 -10.53 22.95 12.98
N VAL A 81 -10.64 21.64 12.86
CA VAL A 81 -11.57 21.02 11.90
C VAL A 81 -13.00 21.38 12.31
N PRO A 82 -13.82 21.95 11.41
CA PRO A 82 -15.22 22.23 11.69
C PRO A 82 -15.98 20.98 12.10
N PHE A 83 -16.84 21.10 13.11
CA PHE A 83 -17.66 20.00 13.60
C PHE A 83 -18.56 19.41 12.50
N SER A 84 -18.98 20.21 11.53
CA SER A 84 -19.76 19.81 10.37
C SER A 84 -19.07 18.73 9.54
N LEU A 85 -17.75 18.80 9.35
CA LEU A 85 -16.97 17.77 8.63
C LEU A 85 -16.87 16.47 9.42
N VAL A 86 -16.67 16.58 10.74
CA VAL A 86 -16.54 15.41 11.63
C VAL A 86 -17.87 14.69 11.80
N SER A 87 -18.99 15.44 11.81
CA SER A 87 -20.33 14.89 12.02
C SER A 87 -21.07 14.42 10.76
N THR A 88 -20.45 14.53 9.58
CA THR A 88 -21.03 14.07 8.33
C THR A 88 -21.30 12.55 8.37
N LYS A 89 -22.51 12.15 7.95
CA LYS A 89 -22.88 10.73 7.91
C LYS A 89 -21.88 9.95 7.04
N PRO A 90 -21.47 8.74 7.47
CA PRO A 90 -20.47 7.95 6.74
C PRO A 90 -20.76 7.77 5.23
N THR A 91 -22.01 7.47 4.88
CA THR A 91 -22.43 7.28 3.49
C THR A 91 -22.33 8.55 2.64
N MET A 92 -22.65 9.71 3.21
CA MET A 92 -22.45 11.01 2.52
C MET A 92 -20.96 11.29 2.32
N TRP A 93 -20.15 11.00 3.34
CA TRP A 93 -18.71 11.22 3.28
C TRP A 93 -18.06 10.42 2.15
N ASP A 94 -18.36 9.12 2.06
CA ASP A 94 -17.80 8.25 1.03
C ASP A 94 -18.16 8.75 -0.38
N SER A 95 -19.43 9.14 -0.59
CA SER A 95 -19.90 9.71 -1.85
C SER A 95 -19.21 11.03 -2.20
N LEU A 96 -18.97 11.89 -1.21
CA LEU A 96 -18.28 13.18 -1.41
C LEU A 96 -16.82 12.98 -1.82
N VAL A 97 -16.10 12.10 -1.11
CA VAL A 97 -14.70 11.79 -1.43
C VAL A 97 -14.60 11.16 -2.82
N GLN A 98 -15.47 10.22 -3.14
CA GLN A 98 -15.50 9.60 -4.46
C GLN A 98 -15.77 10.61 -5.56
N SER A 99 -16.80 11.44 -5.43
CA SER A 99 -17.13 12.48 -6.41
C SER A 99 -15.95 13.42 -6.64
N LEU A 100 -15.29 13.87 -5.57
CA LEU A 100 -14.15 14.78 -5.63
C LEU A 100 -12.97 14.18 -6.43
N VAL A 101 -12.68 12.91 -6.21
CA VAL A 101 -11.61 12.21 -6.93
C VAL A 101 -12.01 11.88 -8.36
N ASP A 102 -13.23 11.38 -8.57
CA ASP A 102 -13.73 11.01 -9.89
C ASP A 102 -13.80 12.23 -10.83
N ASP A 103 -14.19 13.42 -10.34
CA ASP A 103 -14.20 14.66 -11.10
C ASP A 103 -12.78 15.05 -11.57
N SER A 104 -11.77 14.82 -10.74
CA SER A 104 -10.38 15.03 -11.14
C SER A 104 -9.88 13.96 -12.12
N MET A 105 -10.28 12.70 -11.90
CA MET A 105 -9.92 11.58 -12.78
C MET A 105 -10.56 11.71 -14.18
N LYS A 106 -11.83 12.13 -14.27
CA LYS A 106 -12.52 12.39 -15.56
C LYS A 106 -11.81 13.43 -16.43
N LYS A 107 -11.16 14.41 -15.81
CA LYS A 107 -10.39 15.43 -16.53
C LYS A 107 -8.96 14.96 -16.85
N ALA A 108 -8.35 14.17 -15.98
CA ALA A 108 -6.95 13.77 -16.08
C ALA A 108 -6.74 12.56 -17.00
N LEU A 109 -7.52 11.50 -16.80
CA LEU A 109 -7.25 10.19 -17.39
C LEU A 109 -7.38 10.16 -18.92
N PRO A 110 -8.39 10.80 -19.56
CA PRO A 110 -8.48 10.84 -21.02
C PRO A 110 -7.24 11.48 -21.68
N LEU A 111 -6.70 12.54 -21.09
CA LEU A 111 -5.50 13.23 -21.60
C LEU A 111 -4.25 12.37 -21.55
N VAL A 112 -4.16 11.48 -20.56
CA VAL A 112 -3.03 10.57 -20.42
C VAL A 112 -3.16 9.38 -21.35
N LEU A 113 -4.37 8.84 -21.49
CA LEU A 113 -4.64 7.68 -22.36
C LEU A 113 -4.37 8.01 -23.83
N ASP A 114 -4.68 9.23 -24.27
CA ASP A 114 -4.38 9.70 -25.61
C ASP A 114 -2.88 9.76 -25.92
N LYS A 115 -2.06 10.01 -24.92
CA LYS A 115 -0.59 10.13 -25.02
C LYS A 115 0.17 8.84 -24.68
N ARG A 116 -0.52 7.80 -24.24
CA ARG A 116 0.07 6.55 -23.82
C ARG A 116 0.51 5.70 -25.02
N THR A 117 1.62 4.95 -24.85
CA THR A 117 1.99 3.89 -25.77
C THR A 117 0.97 2.74 -25.66
N SER A 118 0.51 2.21 -26.78
CA SER A 118 -0.48 1.12 -26.81
C SER A 118 0.03 -0.10 -26.00
N GLY A 119 -0.83 -0.62 -25.12
CA GLY A 119 -0.53 -1.80 -24.29
C GLY A 119 0.27 -1.52 -22.99
N GLU A 120 0.70 -0.29 -22.76
CA GLU A 120 1.40 0.09 -21.53
C GLU A 120 0.42 0.27 -20.36
N GLU A 121 0.76 -0.27 -19.19
CA GLU A 121 0.02 -0.02 -17.97
C GLU A 121 0.42 1.31 -17.31
N LEU A 122 -0.48 1.88 -16.54
CA LEU A 122 -0.30 3.15 -15.84
C LEU A 122 -0.40 2.96 -14.33
N ALA A 123 0.56 3.48 -13.58
CA ALA A 123 0.42 3.66 -12.13
C ALA A 123 -0.25 5.00 -11.86
N ILE A 124 -1.29 4.99 -11.04
CA ILE A 124 -2.12 6.17 -10.72
C ILE A 124 -2.10 6.37 -9.21
N THR A 125 -1.70 7.55 -8.78
CA THR A 125 -1.74 7.97 -7.37
C THR A 125 -2.65 9.18 -7.23
N CYS A 126 -3.68 9.06 -6.40
CA CYS A 126 -4.57 10.15 -6.01
C CYS A 126 -4.26 10.56 -4.58
N LEU A 127 -3.90 11.83 -4.38
CA LEU A 127 -3.66 12.45 -3.08
C LEU A 127 -4.72 13.51 -2.83
N VAL A 128 -5.36 13.45 -1.68
CA VAL A 128 -6.29 14.47 -1.18
C VAL A 128 -5.63 15.23 -0.04
N SER A 129 -5.43 16.52 -0.24
CA SER A 129 -4.75 17.44 0.68
C SER A 129 -5.72 18.53 1.14
N GLY A 130 -5.73 18.87 2.43
CA GLY A 130 -6.60 19.91 2.97
C GLY A 130 -6.04 21.33 2.76
N HIS A 131 -6.93 22.31 2.58
CA HIS A 131 -6.62 23.73 2.51
C HIS A 131 -6.91 24.42 3.84
N VAL A 132 -5.92 25.14 4.41
CA VAL A 132 -6.08 25.88 5.66
C VAL A 132 -6.95 27.12 5.47
N ASP A 133 -6.77 27.84 4.37
CA ASP A 133 -7.41 29.13 4.10
C ASP A 133 -8.94 29.04 3.88
N SER A 134 -9.45 27.83 3.67
CA SER A 134 -10.87 27.58 3.38
C SER A 134 -11.67 27.10 4.60
N LEU A 135 -11.04 26.98 5.77
CA LEU A 135 -11.70 26.37 6.94
C LEU A 135 -12.82 27.25 7.54
N GLU A 136 -12.76 28.55 7.33
CA GLU A 136 -13.83 29.48 7.77
C GLU A 136 -15.05 29.46 6.83
N GLU A 137 -14.87 29.05 5.55
CA GLU A 137 -15.92 28.94 4.54
C GLU A 137 -16.52 27.52 4.44
N LEU A 138 -16.03 26.57 5.25
CA LEU A 138 -16.31 25.13 5.16
C LEU A 138 -17.76 24.73 5.46
N GLU A 139 -18.58 25.62 6.01
CA GLU A 139 -20.01 25.34 6.25
C GLU A 139 -20.79 25.18 4.93
N GLU A 140 -20.27 25.69 3.79
CA GLU A 140 -21.02 25.72 2.54
C GLU A 140 -20.54 24.75 1.46
N LYS A 141 -19.25 24.37 1.36
CA LYS A 141 -18.78 23.48 0.29
C LYS A 141 -17.59 22.58 0.67
N PHE A 142 -17.84 21.30 0.89
CA PHE A 142 -16.81 20.27 1.09
C PHE A 142 -15.71 20.26 0.00
N SER A 143 -16.08 20.49 -1.26
CA SER A 143 -15.15 20.45 -2.40
C SER A 143 -14.10 21.57 -2.38
N THR A 144 -14.34 22.68 -1.68
CA THR A 144 -13.38 23.78 -1.57
C THR A 144 -12.34 23.58 -0.47
N ALA A 145 -12.59 22.63 0.45
CA ALA A 145 -11.68 22.31 1.55
C ALA A 145 -10.48 21.47 1.15
N PHE A 146 -10.54 20.83 -0.02
CA PHE A 146 -9.54 19.84 -0.43
C PHE A 146 -9.06 20.06 -1.86
N ASP A 147 -7.74 19.92 -2.03
CA ASP A 147 -7.12 19.72 -3.33
C ASP A 147 -6.98 18.24 -3.64
N VAL A 148 -7.24 17.86 -4.88
CA VAL A 148 -6.95 16.53 -5.40
C VAL A 148 -5.80 16.59 -6.38
N TYR A 149 -4.74 15.87 -6.07
CA TYR A 149 -3.62 15.65 -6.98
C TYR A 149 -3.73 14.26 -7.59
N VAL A 150 -3.70 14.19 -8.92
CA VAL A 150 -3.66 12.93 -9.67
C VAL A 150 -2.32 12.84 -10.38
N HIS A 151 -1.47 11.92 -9.93
CA HIS A 151 -0.21 11.61 -10.60
C HIS A 151 -0.38 10.32 -11.39
N VAL A 152 0.00 10.35 -12.67
CA VAL A 152 -0.03 9.19 -13.56
C VAL A 152 1.33 8.98 -14.17
N GLY A 153 1.82 7.75 -14.15
CA GLY A 153 3.10 7.38 -14.76
C GLY A 153 3.03 6.01 -15.43
N SER A 154 3.86 5.82 -16.45
CA SER A 154 4.04 4.51 -17.08
C SER A 154 4.48 3.47 -16.06
N TYR A 155 3.93 2.28 -16.14
CA TYR A 155 4.21 1.18 -15.22
C TYR A 155 4.33 -0.15 -15.96
N VAL A 156 5.37 -0.90 -15.64
CA VAL A 156 5.57 -2.27 -16.11
C VAL A 156 5.39 -3.19 -14.90
N PRO A 157 4.28 -3.96 -14.83
CA PRO A 157 4.08 -4.92 -13.74
C PRO A 157 5.18 -5.97 -13.74
N PRO A 158 5.81 -6.27 -12.57
CA PRO A 158 6.75 -7.37 -12.49
C PRO A 158 6.05 -8.71 -12.74
N LEU A 159 6.72 -9.60 -13.44
CA LEU A 159 6.22 -10.94 -13.67
C LEU A 159 6.33 -11.75 -12.36
N PHE A 160 5.25 -12.44 -12.01
CA PHE A 160 5.23 -13.33 -10.86
C PHE A 160 5.99 -14.63 -11.13
N GLY A 161 6.65 -15.18 -10.10
CA GLY A 161 7.34 -16.48 -10.17
C GLY A 161 8.71 -16.44 -10.84
N ILE A 162 9.22 -15.23 -11.13
CA ILE A 162 10.57 -15.05 -11.66
C ILE A 162 11.48 -14.65 -10.50
N HIS A 163 12.62 -15.33 -10.37
CA HIS A 163 13.60 -15.14 -9.29
C HIS A 163 14.07 -13.66 -9.16
N GLU A 164 14.34 -12.99 -10.27
CA GLU A 164 14.77 -11.60 -10.28
C GLU A 164 13.71 -10.64 -9.74
N ASN A 165 12.46 -11.08 -9.67
CA ASN A 165 11.33 -10.31 -9.13
C ASN A 165 10.95 -10.73 -7.70
N ALA A 166 11.69 -11.67 -7.09
CA ALA A 166 11.45 -12.11 -5.73
C ALA A 166 11.69 -11.00 -4.70
N ALA A 167 10.99 -11.07 -3.59
CA ALA A 167 11.23 -10.18 -2.47
C ALA A 167 12.31 -10.75 -1.55
N HIS A 168 13.30 -9.91 -1.25
CA HIS A 168 14.31 -10.11 -0.21
C HIS A 168 14.02 -9.09 0.88
N LEU A 169 13.75 -9.54 2.08
CA LEU A 169 13.19 -8.74 3.16
C LEU A 169 14.17 -8.62 4.32
N ALA A 170 14.11 -7.50 5.07
CA ALA A 170 14.77 -7.38 6.36
C ALA A 170 13.83 -6.81 7.41
N VAL A 171 13.81 -7.39 8.61
CA VAL A 171 13.07 -6.88 9.77
C VAL A 171 13.92 -5.81 10.45
N VAL A 172 13.49 -4.54 10.46
CA VAL A 172 14.40 -3.44 10.83
C VAL A 172 13.86 -2.42 11.82
N GLY A 173 12.56 -2.28 12.02
CA GLY A 173 12.11 -1.17 12.86
C GLY A 173 10.64 -1.23 13.24
N ARG A 174 10.23 -0.21 14.00
CA ARG A 174 8.90 -0.15 14.61
C ARG A 174 7.81 0.12 13.60
N GLY A 175 6.59 -0.32 13.92
CA GLY A 175 5.37 -0.02 13.18
C GLY A 175 5.10 1.48 13.05
N ARG A 176 4.25 1.84 12.10
CA ARG A 176 3.90 3.24 11.80
C ARG A 176 2.95 3.81 12.86
N ARG A 177 3.07 5.11 13.13
CA ARG A 177 2.27 5.80 14.17
C ARG A 177 0.76 5.81 13.86
N VAL A 178 0.37 6.06 12.60
CA VAL A 178 -1.04 6.09 12.15
C VAL A 178 -1.21 5.07 11.03
N ALA A 179 -0.92 3.79 11.33
CA ALA A 179 -0.82 2.73 10.32
C ALA A 179 -2.14 2.45 9.60
N ASN A 180 -3.29 2.66 10.27
CA ASN A 180 -4.62 2.43 9.71
C ASN A 180 -4.99 3.42 8.59
N ALA A 181 -4.28 4.56 8.49
CA ALA A 181 -4.44 5.52 7.40
C ALA A 181 -3.29 5.42 6.39
N LYS A 182 -3.61 5.57 5.10
CA LYS A 182 -2.60 5.74 4.06
C LYS A 182 -2.39 7.22 3.79
N TYR A 183 -1.30 7.77 4.33
CA TYR A 183 -1.02 9.21 4.30
C TYR A 183 0.41 9.52 3.87
N SER A 184 0.62 10.71 3.32
CA SER A 184 1.87 11.10 2.67
C SER A 184 3.02 11.32 3.63
N ASP A 185 2.77 11.67 4.90
CA ASP A 185 3.83 11.95 5.88
C ASP A 185 4.73 10.74 6.15
N TRP A 186 4.21 9.52 5.99
CA TRP A 186 5.06 8.31 6.01
C TRP A 186 6.15 8.32 4.93
N VAL A 187 5.89 8.96 3.78
CA VAL A 187 6.87 9.11 2.70
C VAL A 187 7.73 10.34 2.91
N ARG A 188 7.16 11.38 3.53
CA ARG A 188 7.84 12.65 3.81
C ARG A 188 8.92 12.47 4.87
N SER A 189 9.95 13.26 4.74
CA SER A 189 11.05 13.31 5.72
C SER A 189 10.83 14.30 6.86
N CYS A 190 9.63 14.87 7.01
CA CYS A 190 9.36 15.97 7.92
C CYS A 190 8.92 15.52 9.31
N SER A 191 9.21 16.31 10.31
CA SER A 191 8.98 16.23 11.76
C SER A 191 9.34 14.91 12.49
N ASP A 192 8.98 13.73 11.97
CA ASP A 192 9.43 12.41 12.45
C ASP A 192 10.13 11.58 11.36
N GLY A 193 10.43 12.16 10.23
CA GLY A 193 11.04 11.51 9.05
C GLY A 193 12.47 10.98 9.26
N ARG A 194 12.95 11.04 10.47
CA ARG A 194 14.09 10.25 10.94
C ARG A 194 13.77 8.77 10.85
N GLN A 195 12.51 8.32 11.11
CA GLN A 195 12.18 6.92 11.20
C GLN A 195 12.45 6.19 9.87
N ARG A 196 11.88 6.61 8.75
CA ARG A 196 12.11 5.91 7.48
C ARG A 196 13.55 6.03 6.98
N LYS A 197 14.20 7.20 7.11
CA LYS A 197 15.61 7.37 6.74
C LYS A 197 16.55 6.54 7.61
N GLN A 198 16.21 6.35 8.89
CA GLN A 198 16.96 5.47 9.78
C GLN A 198 16.78 4.00 9.36
N LEU A 199 15.54 3.58 9.03
CA LEU A 199 15.28 2.24 8.53
C LEU A 199 16.08 1.93 7.26
N GLU A 200 16.20 2.91 6.35
CA GLU A 200 17.01 2.74 5.13
C GLU A 200 18.52 2.53 5.40
N LYS A 201 19.06 3.06 6.52
CA LYS A 201 20.45 2.77 6.93
C LYS A 201 20.64 1.33 7.38
N LEU A 202 19.58 0.70 7.84
CA LEU A 202 19.56 -0.71 8.27
C LEU A 202 19.29 -1.67 7.11
N ARG A 203 19.11 -1.17 5.89
CA ARG A 203 18.83 -2.01 4.72
C ARG A 203 20.09 -2.68 4.19
N PRO A 204 20.24 -4.02 4.26
CA PRO A 204 21.29 -4.73 3.54
C PRO A 204 21.17 -4.52 2.01
N PRO A 205 22.27 -4.53 1.26
CA PRO A 205 22.24 -4.26 -0.19
C PRO A 205 21.39 -5.22 -1.01
N SER A 206 21.23 -6.48 -0.56
CA SER A 206 20.39 -7.49 -1.21
C SER A 206 18.90 -7.31 -0.95
N VAL A 207 18.51 -6.49 0.04
CA VAL A 207 17.12 -6.34 0.50
C VAL A 207 16.39 -5.28 -0.32
N ASN A 208 15.21 -5.63 -0.82
CA ASN A 208 14.39 -4.74 -1.65
C ASN A 208 13.12 -4.22 -0.95
N GLU A 209 12.74 -4.77 0.22
CA GLU A 209 11.68 -4.25 1.07
C GLU A 209 12.00 -4.47 2.55
N LEU A 210 11.63 -3.51 3.40
CA LEU A 210 11.86 -3.55 4.84
C LEU A 210 10.58 -3.91 5.57
N LEU A 211 10.68 -4.84 6.53
CA LEU A 211 9.59 -5.26 7.40
C LEU A 211 9.66 -4.52 8.75
N LEU A 212 8.50 -4.21 9.30
CA LEU A 212 8.31 -3.50 10.55
C LEU A 212 7.90 -4.46 11.66
N SER A 213 8.50 -4.30 12.83
CA SER A 213 8.17 -5.04 14.04
C SER A 213 8.39 -4.16 15.27
N ASN A 214 7.53 -4.23 16.27
CA ASN A 214 7.70 -3.45 17.48
C ASN A 214 8.72 -4.06 18.47
N ASN A 215 8.94 -5.36 18.39
CA ASN A 215 9.75 -6.13 19.34
C ASN A 215 10.79 -7.04 18.68
N GLY A 216 10.90 -7.01 17.34
CA GLY A 216 11.82 -7.85 16.58
C GLY A 216 11.31 -9.26 16.28
N ASP A 217 10.27 -9.70 16.95
CA ASP A 217 9.68 -11.04 16.80
C ASP A 217 8.37 -10.98 15.99
N GLN A 218 7.40 -10.18 16.43
CA GLN A 218 6.11 -10.05 15.76
C GLN A 218 6.20 -9.11 14.57
N ILE A 219 6.13 -9.66 13.35
CA ILE A 219 6.23 -8.93 12.10
C ILE A 219 4.86 -8.36 11.73
N LEU A 220 4.79 -7.04 11.57
CA LEU A 220 3.55 -6.32 11.29
C LEU A 220 3.28 -6.24 9.79
N GLU A 221 4.08 -5.46 9.09
CA GLU A 221 3.93 -5.18 7.65
C GLU A 221 5.26 -4.72 7.05
N GLY A 222 5.32 -4.57 5.73
CA GLY A 222 6.43 -3.88 5.09
C GLY A 222 6.24 -2.37 5.09
N CYS A 223 7.30 -1.61 4.81
CA CYS A 223 7.21 -0.15 4.69
C CYS A 223 6.18 0.30 3.64
N LEU A 224 5.96 -0.49 2.60
CA LEU A 224 5.04 -0.21 1.50
C LEU A 224 4.02 -1.35 1.25
N THR A 225 4.11 -2.46 1.98
CA THR A 225 3.44 -3.73 1.70
C THR A 225 2.77 -4.30 2.95
N ASN A 226 1.78 -5.17 2.78
CA ASN A 226 1.38 -6.09 3.85
C ASN A 226 2.16 -7.41 3.71
N PHE A 227 2.36 -8.10 4.81
CA PHE A 227 3.17 -9.31 4.91
C PHE A 227 2.31 -10.53 5.29
N PHE A 228 2.58 -11.65 4.65
CA PHE A 228 1.89 -12.92 4.84
C PHE A 228 2.89 -14.06 4.90
N VAL A 229 2.57 -15.08 5.70
CA VAL A 229 3.27 -16.37 5.71
C VAL A 229 2.29 -17.52 5.62
N VAL A 230 2.70 -18.62 4.99
CA VAL A 230 1.99 -19.89 4.97
C VAL A 230 2.69 -20.82 5.97
N CYS A 231 1.97 -21.24 6.99
CA CYS A 231 2.47 -22.11 8.04
C CYS A 231 1.98 -23.54 7.83
N HIS A 232 2.85 -24.50 8.06
CA HIS A 232 2.47 -25.91 8.21
C HIS A 232 2.25 -26.19 9.69
N LYS A 233 1.12 -26.86 9.99
CA LYS A 233 0.85 -27.41 11.32
C LYS A 233 0.72 -28.93 11.21
N ASP A 234 1.51 -29.62 12.01
CA ASP A 234 1.29 -31.06 12.20
C ASP A 234 0.05 -31.24 13.09
N VAL A 235 -1.01 -31.70 12.49
CA VAL A 235 -2.20 -32.12 13.27
C VAL A 235 -1.95 -33.58 13.68
N ASN A 236 -1.51 -33.76 14.92
CA ASN A 236 -1.46 -35.08 15.56
C ASN A 236 -2.89 -35.60 15.70
N GLY A 237 -3.38 -36.31 14.71
CA GLY A 237 -4.61 -37.07 14.77
C GLY A 237 -4.37 -38.38 15.53
N ASP A 238 -5.32 -38.80 16.37
CA ASP A 238 -5.31 -40.06 17.16
C ASP A 238 -5.15 -41.36 16.32
N ASN A 239 -5.04 -41.27 15.02
CA ASN A 239 -4.95 -42.40 14.07
C ASN A 239 -3.78 -42.23 13.08
N HIS A 240 -2.53 -42.36 13.50
CA HIS A 240 -1.33 -42.62 12.66
C HIS A 240 -1.25 -42.00 11.23
N LYS A 241 -2.12 -41.05 10.85
CA LYS A 241 -2.01 -40.22 9.66
C LYS A 241 -1.78 -38.79 10.11
N SER A 242 -0.51 -38.37 10.08
CA SER A 242 -0.15 -36.96 10.17
C SER A 242 -0.78 -36.25 8.96
N THR A 243 -1.84 -35.50 9.20
CA THR A 243 -2.41 -34.58 8.20
C THR A 243 -1.76 -33.22 8.41
N VAL A 244 -0.94 -32.80 7.46
CA VAL A 244 -0.37 -31.44 7.47
C VAL A 244 -1.50 -30.48 7.16
N SER A 245 -1.86 -29.63 8.12
CA SER A 245 -2.77 -28.53 7.88
C SER A 245 -2.00 -27.27 7.49
N ILE A 246 -2.53 -26.53 6.54
CA ILE A 246 -1.96 -25.25 6.07
C ILE A 246 -2.77 -24.10 6.69
N GLU A 247 -2.09 -23.08 7.16
CA GLU A 247 -2.70 -21.86 7.69
C GLU A 247 -1.96 -20.64 7.14
N LEU A 248 -2.71 -19.66 6.64
CA LEU A 248 -2.16 -18.36 6.25
C LEU A 248 -2.17 -17.42 7.47
N GLN A 249 -1.06 -16.73 7.74
CA GLN A 249 -0.98 -15.76 8.82
C GLN A 249 -0.62 -14.38 8.29
N THR A 250 -1.22 -13.33 8.87
CA THR A 250 -0.90 -11.91 8.63
C THR A 250 -1.29 -11.09 9.85
N ALA A 251 -0.57 -10.01 10.12
CA ALA A 251 -0.89 -9.15 11.26
C ALA A 251 -2.29 -8.53 11.14
N PRO A 252 -3.07 -8.47 12.23
CA PRO A 252 -4.38 -7.86 12.25
C PRO A 252 -4.28 -6.32 12.22
N ILE A 253 -5.33 -5.67 11.70
CA ILE A 253 -5.39 -4.20 11.61
C ILE A 253 -5.21 -3.53 12.99
N ARG A 254 -5.73 -4.14 14.07
CA ARG A 254 -5.62 -3.63 15.44
C ARG A 254 -4.17 -3.53 15.96
N ASP A 255 -3.25 -4.28 15.38
CA ASP A 255 -1.82 -4.25 15.76
C ASP A 255 -1.07 -3.09 15.07
N GLY A 256 -1.78 -2.25 14.32
CA GLY A 256 -1.21 -1.09 13.67
C GLY A 256 -0.60 -1.40 12.30
N VAL A 257 -1.36 -2.03 11.42
CA VAL A 257 -1.01 -2.25 10.01
C VAL A 257 -2.03 -1.60 9.08
N LEU A 258 -1.60 -1.29 7.85
CA LEU A 258 -2.48 -0.72 6.85
C LEU A 258 -3.55 -1.73 6.41
N PRO A 259 -4.84 -1.35 6.35
CA PRO A 259 -5.87 -2.13 5.68
C PRO A 259 -5.64 -2.07 4.15
N GLY A 260 -4.66 -2.85 3.67
CA GLY A 260 -4.26 -2.89 2.26
C GLY A 260 -5.38 -3.45 1.39
N VAL A 261 -5.62 -2.83 0.21
CA VAL A 261 -6.66 -3.30 -0.72
C VAL A 261 -6.40 -4.73 -1.16
N VAL A 262 -5.16 -5.06 -1.55
CA VAL A 262 -4.82 -6.43 -1.94
C VAL A 262 -4.84 -7.38 -0.74
N ARG A 263 -4.51 -6.91 0.48
CA ARG A 263 -4.70 -7.72 1.70
C ARG A 263 -6.16 -8.14 1.87
N GLN A 264 -7.11 -7.22 1.69
CA GLN A 264 -8.55 -7.53 1.78
C GLN A 264 -8.97 -8.54 0.70
N VAL A 265 -8.52 -8.32 -0.54
CA VAL A 265 -8.78 -9.25 -1.65
C VAL A 265 -8.30 -10.67 -1.31
N ILE A 266 -7.11 -10.82 -0.73
CA ILE A 266 -6.56 -12.12 -0.32
C ILE A 266 -7.39 -12.76 0.78
N LEU A 267 -7.82 -12.00 1.79
CA LEU A 267 -8.69 -12.51 2.84
C LEU A 267 -10.03 -13.02 2.27
N ASP A 268 -10.63 -12.30 1.32
CA ASP A 268 -11.85 -12.72 0.62
C ASP A 268 -11.62 -14.00 -0.21
N ILE A 269 -10.49 -14.09 -0.91
CA ILE A 269 -10.09 -15.31 -1.66
C ILE A 269 -9.96 -16.50 -0.72
N CYS A 270 -9.26 -16.33 0.39
CA CYS A 270 -9.06 -17.39 1.37
C CYS A 270 -10.40 -17.86 1.96
N SER A 271 -11.30 -16.93 2.28
CA SER A 271 -12.65 -17.24 2.78
C SER A 271 -13.44 -18.04 1.75
N ARG A 272 -13.48 -17.65 0.48
CA ARG A 272 -14.18 -18.33 -0.61
C ARG A 272 -13.64 -19.74 -0.86
N ASN A 273 -12.30 -19.89 -0.79
CA ASN A 273 -11.62 -21.16 -1.08
C ASN A 273 -11.37 -22.01 0.17
N LYS A 274 -11.90 -21.61 1.34
CA LYS A 274 -11.74 -22.33 2.61
C LYS A 274 -10.28 -22.54 3.02
N ILE A 275 -9.41 -21.60 2.66
CA ILE A 275 -8.02 -21.56 3.15
C ILE A 275 -8.06 -20.98 4.56
N PRO A 276 -7.61 -21.72 5.60
CA PRO A 276 -7.59 -21.18 6.95
C PRO A 276 -6.70 -19.94 7.04
N VAL A 277 -7.23 -18.87 7.64
CA VAL A 277 -6.50 -17.63 7.89
C VAL A 277 -6.52 -17.32 9.37
N ARG A 278 -5.38 -16.95 9.89
CA ARG A 278 -5.22 -16.41 11.25
C ARG A 278 -4.68 -14.99 11.18
N GLU A 279 -5.48 -14.03 11.60
CA GLU A 279 -5.03 -12.64 11.72
C GLU A 279 -4.27 -12.46 13.04
N ILE A 280 -3.00 -12.87 13.00
CA ILE A 280 -1.98 -12.67 14.05
C ILE A 280 -0.69 -12.25 13.36
N ALA A 281 0.12 -11.43 14.02
CA ALA A 281 1.43 -11.06 13.53
C ALA A 281 2.33 -12.32 13.45
N PRO A 282 2.87 -12.68 12.28
CA PRO A 282 3.81 -13.78 12.17
C PRO A 282 5.03 -13.57 13.09
N ALA A 283 5.37 -14.56 13.90
CA ALA A 283 6.47 -14.46 14.87
C ALA A 283 7.77 -15.02 14.26
N TRP A 284 8.85 -14.22 14.27
CA TRP A 284 10.16 -14.65 13.77
C TRP A 284 10.68 -15.90 14.47
N SER A 285 10.38 -16.03 15.76
CA SER A 285 10.68 -17.23 16.56
C SER A 285 10.03 -18.50 16.04
N GLU A 286 8.90 -18.38 15.29
CA GLU A 286 8.18 -19.49 14.67
C GLU A 286 8.55 -19.71 13.19
N ARG A 287 9.55 -19.00 12.65
CA ARG A 287 9.93 -19.00 11.22
C ARG A 287 10.16 -20.38 10.61
N GLU A 288 10.55 -21.37 11.42
CA GLU A 288 10.77 -22.73 10.92
C GLU A 288 9.48 -23.44 10.50
N THR A 289 8.32 -22.97 10.97
CA THR A 289 7.01 -23.46 10.54
C THR A 289 6.55 -22.84 9.21
N TRP A 290 7.22 -21.77 8.73
CA TRP A 290 6.85 -21.09 7.52
C TRP A 290 7.36 -21.84 6.30
N SER A 291 6.44 -22.30 5.44
CA SER A 291 6.75 -22.94 4.18
C SER A 291 6.83 -21.97 3.01
N GLU A 292 6.05 -20.88 3.07
CA GLU A 292 5.99 -19.87 2.04
C GLU A 292 5.83 -18.49 2.70
N ALA A 293 6.30 -17.44 2.02
CA ALA A 293 6.02 -16.07 2.41
C ALA A 293 5.78 -15.19 1.18
N PHE A 294 4.98 -14.14 1.33
CA PHE A 294 4.76 -13.15 0.28
C PHE A 294 4.39 -11.78 0.86
N ILE A 295 4.62 -10.76 0.06
CA ILE A 295 4.21 -9.40 0.35
C ILE A 295 3.22 -8.89 -0.69
N THR A 296 2.40 -7.89 -0.33
CA THR A 296 1.35 -7.38 -1.22
C THR A 296 1.35 -5.87 -1.30
N SER A 297 1.13 -5.36 -2.50
CA SER A 297 0.87 -3.94 -2.74
C SER A 297 -0.05 -3.77 -3.95
N SER A 298 -0.67 -2.59 -4.08
CA SER A 298 -1.60 -2.33 -5.19
C SER A 298 -0.93 -2.33 -6.57
N LEU A 299 0.36 -2.02 -6.66
CA LEU A 299 1.08 -2.02 -7.93
C LEU A 299 1.59 -3.40 -8.32
N ARG A 300 2.22 -4.12 -7.38
CA ARG A 300 2.81 -5.44 -7.63
C ARG A 300 1.80 -6.57 -7.50
N LEU A 301 0.67 -6.31 -6.84
CA LEU A 301 -0.31 -7.27 -6.35
C LEU A 301 0.32 -8.18 -5.30
N LEU A 302 0.79 -9.33 -5.68
CA LEU A 302 1.50 -10.27 -4.83
C LEU A 302 2.93 -10.46 -5.34
N GLN A 303 3.89 -10.48 -4.42
CA GLN A 303 5.30 -10.76 -4.69
C GLN A 303 5.76 -11.83 -3.71
N HIS A 304 6.26 -12.95 -4.23
CA HIS A 304 6.79 -14.04 -3.42
C HIS A 304 8.10 -13.62 -2.76
N VAL A 305 8.38 -14.20 -1.61
CA VAL A 305 9.58 -13.95 -0.81
C VAL A 305 10.53 -15.13 -0.95
N GLU A 306 11.81 -14.86 -1.16
CA GLU A 306 12.87 -15.86 -1.15
C GLU A 306 13.71 -15.83 0.11
N VAL A 307 13.94 -14.63 0.67
CA VAL A 307 14.79 -14.46 1.84
C VAL A 307 14.19 -13.45 2.79
N ILE A 308 14.21 -13.76 4.08
CA ILE A 308 13.94 -12.83 5.16
C ILE A 308 15.16 -12.80 6.08
N GLN A 309 15.67 -11.60 6.37
CA GLN A 309 16.73 -11.34 7.32
C GLN A 309 16.16 -10.68 8.57
N ALA A 310 16.56 -11.11 9.75
CA ALA A 310 16.23 -10.45 11.00
C ALA A 310 17.48 -10.26 11.85
N PRO A 311 17.58 -9.17 12.64
CA PRO A 311 18.69 -8.97 13.55
C PRO A 311 18.71 -10.04 14.63
N SER A 312 19.88 -10.60 14.92
CA SER A 312 20.06 -11.55 16.04
C SER A 312 19.79 -10.89 17.40
N SER A 313 19.84 -9.56 17.49
CA SER A 313 19.53 -8.78 18.69
C SER A 313 18.77 -7.50 18.31
N TRP A 314 17.65 -7.23 18.97
CA TRP A 314 16.76 -6.10 18.68
C TRP A 314 17.11 -4.80 19.43
N GLY A 315 17.93 -4.85 20.46
CA GLY A 315 18.00 -3.80 21.51
C GLY A 315 18.67 -2.47 21.15
N SER A 316 19.33 -2.30 19.99
CA SER A 316 20.14 -1.11 19.70
C SER A 316 20.16 -0.67 18.24
N LEU A 317 19.11 -0.99 17.49
CA LEU A 317 19.06 -0.72 16.04
C LEU A 317 19.04 0.77 15.68
N ASP A 318 18.56 1.65 16.56
CA ASP A 318 18.36 3.08 16.30
C ASP A 318 19.67 3.83 15.99
N THR A 319 20.83 3.32 16.41
CA THR A 319 22.14 3.95 16.22
C THR A 319 23.05 3.21 15.25
N GLN A 320 22.61 2.07 14.72
CA GLN A 320 23.40 1.15 13.88
C GLN A 320 23.17 1.37 12.39
N THR A 321 24.07 0.84 11.59
CA THR A 321 23.92 0.61 10.16
C THR A 321 23.80 -0.89 9.89
N TRP A 322 23.37 -1.28 8.70
CA TRP A 322 23.22 -2.70 8.34
C TRP A 322 24.51 -3.52 8.51
N THR A 323 25.69 -2.87 8.43
CA THR A 323 27.02 -3.52 8.62
C THR A 323 27.32 -3.83 10.07
N ASP A 324 26.66 -3.14 11.02
CA ASP A 324 26.89 -3.30 12.45
C ASP A 324 25.98 -4.38 13.06
N VAL A 325 25.02 -4.87 12.24
CA VAL A 325 24.00 -5.82 12.67
C VAL A 325 24.40 -7.24 12.28
N SER A 326 24.33 -8.18 13.22
CA SER A 326 24.39 -9.61 12.93
C SER A 326 23.01 -10.08 12.48
N TRP A 327 22.93 -10.70 11.30
CA TRP A 327 21.68 -11.10 10.67
C TRP A 327 21.48 -12.62 10.74
N GLU A 328 20.28 -13.05 11.12
CA GLU A 328 19.77 -14.39 10.91
C GLU A 328 18.93 -14.41 9.62
N GLU A 329 18.91 -15.54 8.91
CA GLU A 329 18.18 -15.67 7.65
C GLU A 329 17.19 -16.81 7.68
N LYS A 330 16.04 -16.60 7.04
CA LYS A 330 15.12 -17.66 6.58
C LYS A 330 15.05 -17.63 5.06
N ARG A 331 15.35 -18.77 4.43
CA ARG A 331 15.28 -18.95 2.96
C ARG A 331 14.10 -19.84 2.60
N PHE A 332 13.45 -19.55 1.48
CA PHE A 332 12.37 -20.31 0.91
C PHE A 332 12.83 -20.91 -0.42
N GLU A 333 13.35 -22.13 -0.39
CA GLU A 333 14.04 -22.79 -1.53
C GLU A 333 13.11 -23.05 -2.72
N ASN A 334 11.79 -23.23 -2.48
CA ASN A 334 10.80 -23.55 -3.50
C ASN A 334 9.85 -22.37 -3.76
N ALA A 335 10.33 -21.13 -3.66
CA ALA A 335 9.52 -19.96 -3.94
C ALA A 335 9.33 -19.76 -5.47
N PRO A 336 8.12 -19.35 -5.94
CA PRO A 336 6.89 -19.23 -5.13
C PRO A 336 6.31 -20.61 -4.80
N GLY A 337 5.83 -20.78 -3.56
CA GLY A 337 5.15 -22.01 -3.16
C GLY A 337 3.76 -22.15 -3.79
N ARG A 338 3.14 -23.31 -3.60
CA ARG A 338 1.86 -23.66 -4.24
C ARG A 338 0.69 -22.78 -3.79
N ILE A 339 0.63 -22.45 -2.50
CA ILE A 339 -0.44 -21.60 -1.95
C ILE A 339 -0.28 -20.17 -2.44
N THR A 340 0.94 -19.65 -2.42
CA THR A 340 1.26 -18.33 -2.96
C THR A 340 0.90 -18.23 -4.45
N ALA A 341 1.25 -19.23 -5.26
CA ALA A 341 0.91 -19.26 -6.68
C ALA A 341 -0.60 -19.36 -6.93
N PHE A 342 -1.32 -20.16 -6.13
CA PHE A 342 -2.77 -20.24 -6.18
C PHE A 342 -3.43 -18.90 -5.85
N ILE A 343 -3.03 -18.27 -4.74
CA ILE A 343 -3.55 -16.95 -4.33
C ILE A 343 -3.27 -15.90 -5.42
N GLN A 344 -2.08 -15.89 -6.03
CA GLN A 344 -1.76 -14.97 -7.12
C GLN A 344 -2.71 -15.14 -8.31
N LYS A 345 -3.01 -16.39 -8.71
CA LYS A 345 -3.95 -16.67 -9.78
C LYS A 345 -5.34 -16.11 -9.45
N GLU A 346 -5.84 -16.39 -8.27
CA GLU A 346 -7.15 -15.91 -7.80
C GLU A 346 -7.20 -14.37 -7.72
N VAL A 347 -6.12 -13.72 -7.27
CA VAL A 347 -6.01 -12.25 -7.26
C VAL A 347 -6.13 -11.68 -8.68
N MET A 348 -5.51 -12.32 -9.69
CA MET A 348 -5.61 -11.90 -11.07
C MET A 348 -7.02 -12.10 -11.65
N GLU A 349 -7.71 -13.18 -11.28
CA GLU A 349 -9.11 -13.40 -11.67
C GLU A 349 -10.03 -12.36 -11.03
N MET A 350 -9.85 -12.05 -9.74
CA MET A 350 -10.58 -10.98 -9.08
C MET A 350 -10.24 -9.60 -9.66
N ALA A 351 -9.01 -9.35 -10.03
CA ALA A 351 -8.59 -8.11 -10.68
C ALA A 351 -9.31 -7.86 -12.01
N SER A 352 -9.64 -8.92 -12.74
CA SER A 352 -10.44 -8.84 -13.97
C SER A 352 -11.93 -8.67 -13.68
N THR A 353 -12.44 -9.31 -12.63
CA THR A 353 -13.87 -9.29 -12.26
C THR A 353 -14.27 -7.99 -11.55
N GLU A 354 -13.43 -7.48 -10.65
CA GLU A 354 -13.63 -6.22 -9.92
C GLU A 354 -12.89 -5.04 -10.60
N GLY A 355 -12.43 -5.23 -11.84
CA GLY A 355 -11.80 -4.18 -12.64
C GLY A 355 -12.79 -3.07 -12.97
N TYR A 356 -12.47 -1.82 -12.62
CA TYR A 356 -13.29 -0.65 -12.93
C TYR A 356 -12.99 -0.16 -14.35
N PRO A 357 -13.99 -0.11 -15.26
CA PRO A 357 -13.73 0.30 -16.63
C PRO A 357 -13.22 1.74 -16.73
N VAL A 358 -12.06 1.91 -17.37
CA VAL A 358 -11.46 3.23 -17.58
C VAL A 358 -12.34 4.12 -18.45
N SER A 359 -13.17 3.52 -19.33
CA SER A 359 -14.12 4.23 -20.17
C SER A 359 -15.15 5.06 -19.39
N LEU A 360 -15.46 4.68 -18.14
CA LEU A 360 -16.38 5.45 -17.28
C LEU A 360 -15.83 6.84 -16.88
N PHE A 361 -14.55 7.08 -17.08
CA PHE A 361 -13.95 8.41 -16.94
C PHE A 361 -13.94 9.22 -18.24
N ASN A 362 -14.36 8.63 -19.37
CA ASN A 362 -14.39 9.28 -20.68
C ASN A 362 -15.74 9.90 -21.03
N ASP A 363 -16.79 9.65 -20.24
CA ASP A 363 -18.09 10.25 -20.47
C ASP A 363 -18.01 11.77 -20.23
N ARG A 364 -18.00 12.50 -21.35
CA ARG A 364 -18.03 13.97 -21.43
C ARG A 364 -19.44 14.49 -21.21
#